data_b949f1068f4ece1f04a2bccf68401b93
#
_entry.id   b949f1068f4ece1f04a2bccf68401b93
#
_cell.length_a   1.000
_cell.length_b   1.000
_cell.length_c   1.000
_cell.angle_alpha   90.00
_cell.angle_beta   90.00
_cell.angle_gamma   90.00
#
_symmetry.space_group_name_H-M   'P 1'
#
loop_
_entity.id
_entity.type
_entity.pdbx_description
1 polymer ?
#
loop_
_entity_poly.entity_id
_entity_poly.type
_entity_poly.pdbx_seq_one_letter_code
_entity_poly.pdbx_strand_id
1 'polypeptide(L)'
;MLLDVRTYTCKPQTIKKHIALYEKMGKEPQTRHLGQPLAYLTTETGNPNQYIHIWVYEDAADRERRRAAMWKDPEWLAYIEESARLGALEAQENRLMNPVPFFPIKR
;
A
#
# COMPACT_ATOMS: atom_id res chain seq x y z
N MET A 1 -12.44 5.68 12.32
CA MET A 1 -11.32 4.94 11.72
C MET A 1 -11.71 4.48 10.33
N LEU A 2 -10.83 4.69 9.38
CA LEU A 2 -11.05 4.36 7.97
C LEU A 2 -9.88 3.50 7.49
N LEU A 3 -10.19 2.35 6.89
CA LEU A 3 -9.18 1.47 6.34
C LEU A 3 -9.14 1.59 4.82
N ASP A 4 -7.92 1.68 4.28
CA ASP A 4 -7.69 1.67 2.84
C ASP A 4 -7.08 0.30 2.51
N VAL A 5 -7.91 -0.60 1.98
CA VAL A 5 -7.52 -1.98 1.64
C VAL A 5 -7.14 -1.98 0.17
N ARG A 6 -5.84 -2.08 -0.10
CA ARG A 6 -5.29 -1.93 -1.45
C ARG A 6 -4.76 -3.26 -1.95
N THR A 7 -5.31 -3.73 -3.06
CA THR A 7 -4.86 -4.97 -3.71
C THR A 7 -4.08 -4.60 -4.98
N TYR A 8 -2.87 -5.12 -5.06
CA TYR A 8 -1.99 -4.93 -6.21
C TYR A 8 -1.79 -6.26 -6.92
N THR A 9 -1.89 -6.22 -8.25
CA THR A 9 -1.65 -7.40 -9.08
C THR A 9 -0.40 -7.16 -9.91
N CYS A 10 0.54 -8.08 -9.83
CA CYS A 10 1.77 -8.04 -10.62
C CYS A 10 1.67 -9.00 -11.81
N LYS A 11 2.49 -8.74 -12.82
CA LYS A 11 2.67 -9.69 -13.92
C LYS A 11 3.27 -10.98 -13.37
N PRO A 12 2.97 -12.13 -14.00
CA PRO A 12 3.53 -13.41 -13.54
C PRO A 12 5.04 -13.36 -13.33
N GLN A 13 5.51 -13.93 -12.22
CA GLN A 13 6.92 -14.06 -11.85
C GLN A 13 7.63 -12.75 -11.48
N THR A 14 6.90 -11.66 -11.27
CA THR A 14 7.50 -10.36 -10.95
C THR A 14 7.26 -9.88 -9.52
N ILE A 15 6.35 -10.54 -8.79
CA ILE A 15 5.93 -10.04 -7.46
C ILE A 15 7.08 -9.97 -6.46
N LYS A 16 7.99 -10.94 -6.47
CA LYS A 16 9.12 -10.94 -5.53
C LYS A 16 10.04 -9.76 -5.78
N LYS A 17 10.32 -9.45 -7.04
CA LYS A 17 11.14 -8.29 -7.40
C LYS A 17 10.45 -7.00 -7.01
N HIS A 18 9.14 -6.92 -7.21
CA HIS A 18 8.38 -5.74 -6.87
C HIS A 18 8.37 -5.49 -5.36
N ILE A 19 8.12 -6.53 -4.56
CA ILE A 19 8.10 -6.41 -3.10
C ILE A 19 9.50 -6.04 -2.58
N ALA A 20 10.56 -6.61 -3.16
CA ALA A 20 11.92 -6.26 -2.77
C ALA A 20 12.23 -4.79 -3.07
N LEU A 21 11.78 -4.28 -4.22
CA LEU A 21 11.96 -2.87 -4.57
C LEU A 21 11.17 -1.97 -3.60
N TYR A 22 9.95 -2.36 -3.26
CA TYR A 22 9.14 -1.61 -2.29
C TYR A 22 9.84 -1.55 -0.93
N GLU A 23 10.32 -2.66 -0.43
CA GLU A 23 11.03 -2.70 0.87
C GLU A 23 12.26 -1.79 0.85
N LYS A 24 12.99 -1.80 -0.25
CA LYS A 24 14.22 -1.01 -0.40
C LYS A 24 13.97 0.48 -0.51
N MET A 25 12.98 0.90 -1.29
CA MET A 25 12.79 2.31 -1.68
C MET A 25 11.46 2.92 -1.27
N GLY A 26 10.40 2.14 -1.19
CA GLY A 26 9.05 2.67 -1.00
C GLY A 26 8.54 2.65 0.42
N LYS A 27 8.95 1.65 1.19
CA LYS A 27 8.42 1.42 2.54
C LYS A 27 8.68 2.61 3.47
N GLU A 28 9.89 3.11 3.50
CA GLU A 28 10.25 4.19 4.42
C GLU A 28 9.52 5.50 4.11
N PRO A 29 9.55 6.03 2.87
CA PRO A 29 8.79 7.26 2.60
C PRO A 29 7.29 7.05 2.71
N GLN A 30 6.75 5.90 2.35
CA GLN A 30 5.31 5.66 2.47
C GLN A 30 4.87 5.62 3.92
N THR A 31 5.56 4.89 4.78
CA THR A 31 5.20 4.83 6.21
C THR A 31 5.45 6.13 6.94
N ARG A 32 6.41 6.93 6.48
CA ARG A 32 6.67 8.26 7.04
C ARG A 32 5.43 9.14 6.95
N HIS A 33 4.71 9.06 5.85
CA HIS A 33 3.54 9.90 5.61
C HIS A 33 2.22 9.22 6.00
N LEU A 34 2.06 7.94 5.70
CA LEU A 34 0.81 7.24 5.95
C LEU A 34 0.71 6.62 7.34
N GLY A 35 1.82 6.57 8.08
CA GLY A 35 1.89 5.87 9.35
C GLY A 35 2.12 4.38 9.15
N GLN A 36 2.15 3.61 10.24
CA GLN A 36 2.34 2.17 10.16
C GLN A 36 1.10 1.52 9.55
N PRO A 37 1.26 0.59 8.62
CA PRO A 37 0.10 -0.13 8.07
C PRO A 37 -0.46 -1.10 9.12
N LEU A 38 -1.72 -1.49 8.93
CA LEU A 38 -2.29 -2.58 9.71
C LEU A 38 -1.67 -3.90 9.29
N ALA A 39 -1.41 -4.08 7.98
CA ALA A 39 -0.85 -5.31 7.45
C ALA A 39 -0.25 -5.11 6.07
N TYR A 40 0.77 -5.93 5.77
CA TYR A 40 1.26 -6.22 4.44
C TYR A 40 1.05 -7.73 4.25
N LEU A 41 0.29 -8.12 3.24
CA LEU A 41 -0.12 -9.51 3.06
C LEU A 41 0.26 -10.00 1.67
N THR A 42 0.77 -11.25 1.61
CA THR A 42 0.94 -11.95 0.35
C THR A 42 -0.02 -13.12 0.29
N THR A 43 -0.23 -13.70 -0.89
CA THR A 43 -1.20 -14.76 -1.08
C THR A 43 -0.60 -16.12 -0.72
N GLU A 44 -1.23 -16.84 0.22
CA GLU A 44 -0.89 -18.23 0.52
C GLU A 44 -1.63 -19.15 -0.45
N THR A 45 -2.94 -18.98 -0.57
CA THR A 45 -3.77 -19.67 -1.58
C THR A 45 -4.61 -18.64 -2.30
N GLY A 46 -4.73 -18.77 -3.61
CA GLY A 46 -5.43 -17.82 -4.47
C GLY A 46 -4.50 -17.33 -5.58
N ASN A 47 -4.62 -16.07 -5.96
CA ASN A 47 -3.78 -15.51 -7.01
C ASN A 47 -2.38 -15.20 -6.46
N PRO A 48 -1.33 -15.94 -6.88
CA PRO A 48 0.01 -15.74 -6.34
C PRO A 48 0.67 -14.44 -6.77
N ASN A 49 0.07 -13.74 -7.72
CA ASN A 49 0.58 -12.47 -8.24
C ASN A 49 0.00 -11.26 -7.54
N GLN A 50 -0.76 -11.47 -6.46
CA GLN A 50 -1.39 -10.39 -5.71
C GLN A 50 -0.80 -10.24 -4.32
N TYR A 51 -0.76 -8.99 -3.84
CA TYR A 51 -0.45 -8.67 -2.46
C TYR A 51 -1.35 -7.53 -2.00
N ILE A 52 -1.47 -7.38 -0.69
CA ILE A 52 -2.39 -6.41 -0.10
C ILE A 52 -1.66 -5.54 0.91
N HIS A 53 -1.90 -4.23 0.86
CA HIS A 53 -1.54 -3.28 1.91
C HIS A 53 -2.82 -2.78 2.56
N ILE A 54 -2.84 -2.69 3.88
CA ILE A 54 -3.96 -2.12 4.62
C ILE A 54 -3.46 -0.92 5.43
N TRP A 55 -3.87 0.28 5.03
CA TRP A 55 -3.54 1.52 5.72
C TRP A 55 -4.70 1.95 6.60
N VAL A 56 -4.40 2.65 7.69
CA VAL A 56 -5.41 3.08 8.67
C VAL A 56 -5.32 4.57 8.86
N TYR A 57 -6.46 5.25 8.69
CA TYR A 57 -6.59 6.69 8.85
C TYR A 57 -7.69 6.99 9.86
N GLU A 58 -7.67 8.20 10.42
CA GLU A 58 -8.75 8.63 11.31
C GLU A 58 -10.05 8.81 10.53
N ASP A 59 -9.95 9.42 9.34
CA ASP A 59 -11.08 9.71 8.46
C ASP A 59 -10.58 10.00 7.04
N ALA A 60 -11.49 10.34 6.14
CA ALA A 60 -11.14 10.63 4.75
C ALA A 60 -10.26 11.88 4.61
N ALA A 61 -10.45 12.87 5.45
CA ALA A 61 -9.64 14.09 5.42
C ALA A 61 -8.19 13.80 5.84
N ASP A 62 -8.00 12.98 6.87
CA ASP A 62 -6.68 12.53 7.30
C ASP A 62 -5.97 11.76 6.17
N ARG A 63 -6.68 10.87 5.52
CA ARG A 63 -6.16 10.14 4.36
C ARG A 63 -5.70 11.09 3.25
N GLU A 64 -6.53 12.06 2.90
CA GLU A 64 -6.21 13.01 1.85
C GLU A 64 -4.95 13.83 2.18
N ARG A 65 -4.85 14.34 3.41
CA ARG A 65 -3.67 15.11 3.85
C ARG A 65 -2.39 14.28 3.78
N ARG A 66 -2.43 13.07 4.30
CA ARG A 66 -1.24 12.19 4.35
C ARG A 66 -0.81 11.79 2.95
N ARG A 67 -1.74 11.42 2.09
CA ARG A 67 -1.43 11.05 0.72
C ARG A 67 -0.90 12.24 -0.08
N ALA A 68 -1.46 13.43 0.11
CA ALA A 68 -0.96 14.63 -0.55
C ALA A 68 0.49 14.92 -0.17
N ALA A 69 0.84 14.79 1.12
CA ALA A 69 2.21 14.97 1.58
C ALA A 69 3.16 13.91 0.99
N MET A 70 2.72 12.66 0.94
CA MET A 70 3.50 11.57 0.36
C MET A 70 3.87 11.85 -1.10
N TRP A 71 2.92 12.33 -1.89
CA TRP A 71 3.15 12.61 -3.31
C TRP A 71 3.99 13.86 -3.58
N LYS A 72 4.42 14.57 -2.53
CA LYS A 72 5.40 15.67 -2.62
C LYS A 72 6.79 15.23 -2.15
N ASP A 73 6.93 14.03 -1.62
CA ASP A 73 8.19 13.53 -1.09
C ASP A 73 9.06 13.00 -2.24
N PRO A 74 10.26 13.58 -2.45
CA PRO A 74 11.15 13.12 -3.53
C PRO A 74 11.54 11.65 -3.43
N GLU A 75 11.65 11.10 -2.22
CA GLU A 75 11.99 9.69 -2.05
C GLU A 75 10.84 8.78 -2.50
N TRP A 76 9.60 9.18 -2.22
CA TRP A 76 8.44 8.45 -2.73
C TRP A 76 8.38 8.51 -4.26
N LEU A 77 8.60 9.69 -4.83
CA LEU A 77 8.60 9.86 -6.29
C LEU A 77 9.71 9.05 -6.96
N ALA A 78 10.88 8.95 -6.32
CA ALA A 78 11.96 8.10 -6.82
C ALA A 78 11.56 6.62 -6.85
N TYR A 79 10.88 6.14 -5.79
CA TYR A 79 10.35 4.79 -5.78
C TYR A 79 9.32 4.57 -6.90
N ILE A 80 8.40 5.51 -7.07
CA ILE A 80 7.37 5.41 -8.13
C ILE A 80 8.03 5.31 -9.51
N GLU A 81 9.09 6.08 -9.76
CA GLU A 81 9.81 6.02 -11.01
C GLU A 81 10.48 4.66 -11.22
N GLU A 82 11.14 4.12 -10.20
CA GLU A 82 11.78 2.80 -10.29
C GLU A 82 10.74 1.68 -10.43
N SER A 83 9.60 1.79 -9.75
CA SER A 83 8.50 0.84 -9.89
C SER A 83 7.97 0.82 -11.33
N ALA A 84 7.85 2.00 -11.93
CA ALA A 84 7.43 2.11 -13.32
C ALA A 84 8.45 1.45 -14.28
N ARG A 85 9.74 1.64 -14.01
CA ARG A 85 10.80 1.02 -14.83
C ARG A 85 10.79 -0.49 -14.70
N LEU A 86 10.57 -1.01 -13.50
CA LEU A 86 10.46 -2.45 -13.27
C LEU A 86 9.27 -3.04 -14.04
N GLY A 87 8.16 -2.28 -14.13
CA GLY A 87 7.00 -2.67 -14.92
C GLY A 87 6.27 -3.89 -14.41
N ALA A 88 6.39 -4.22 -13.12
CA ALA A 88 5.77 -5.39 -12.54
C ALA A 88 4.27 -5.22 -12.30
N LEU A 89 3.83 -4.02 -11.90
CA LEU A 89 2.43 -3.78 -11.59
C LEU A 89 1.57 -3.80 -12.84
N GLU A 90 0.52 -4.61 -12.81
CA GLU A 90 -0.43 -4.75 -13.90
C GLU A 90 -1.77 -4.09 -13.57
N ALA A 91 -2.21 -4.20 -12.33
CA ALA A 91 -3.48 -3.64 -11.88
C ALA A 91 -3.43 -3.33 -10.40
N GLN A 92 -4.26 -2.40 -9.98
CA GLN A 92 -4.48 -2.13 -8.58
C GLN A 92 -5.92 -1.71 -8.35
N GLU A 93 -6.44 -2.06 -7.19
CA GLU A 93 -7.75 -1.61 -6.76
C GLU A 93 -7.70 -1.36 -5.26
N ASN A 94 -8.61 -0.52 -4.76
CA ASN A 94 -8.70 -0.30 -3.34
C ASN A 94 -10.14 -0.16 -2.89
N ARG A 95 -10.34 -0.41 -1.61
CA ARG A 95 -11.62 -0.20 -0.95
C ARG A 95 -11.37 0.61 0.29
N LEU A 96 -12.19 1.63 0.52
CA LEU A 96 -12.21 2.34 1.79
C LEU A 96 -13.31 1.69 2.63
N MET A 97 -12.92 1.15 3.77
CA MET A 97 -13.81 0.36 4.62
C MET A 97 -13.81 0.86 6.05
N ASN A 98 -14.91 0.65 6.73
CA ASN A 98 -15.04 1.05 8.12
C ASN A 98 -15.16 -0.21 8.99
N PRO A 99 -14.49 -0.27 10.15
CA PRO A 99 -14.72 -1.36 11.10
C PRO A 99 -16.17 -1.35 11.56
N VAL A 100 -16.74 -2.52 11.79
CA VAL A 100 -18.06 -2.58 12.42
C VAL A 100 -17.94 -2.12 13.88
N PRO A 101 -18.97 -1.43 14.42
CA PRO A 101 -18.88 -0.87 15.78
C PRO A 101 -18.64 -1.90 16.87
N PHE A 102 -19.13 -3.13 16.69
CA PHE A 102 -19.00 -4.16 17.71
C PHE A 102 -17.64 -4.87 17.72
N PHE A 103 -16.75 -4.55 16.78
CA PHE A 103 -15.41 -5.14 16.74
C PHE A 103 -14.37 -4.10 16.28
N PRO A 104 -13.99 -3.17 17.16
CA PRO A 104 -13.03 -2.13 16.82
C PRO A 104 -11.65 -2.72 16.61
N ILE A 105 -10.88 -2.06 15.72
CA ILE A 105 -9.50 -2.44 15.47
C ILE A 105 -8.62 -1.80 16.53
N LYS A 106 -7.76 -2.62 17.14
CA LYS A 106 -6.77 -2.15 18.11
C LYS A 106 -5.46 -1.85 17.41
N ARG A 107 -4.83 -0.74 17.84
CA ARG A 107 -3.55 -0.30 17.27
C ARG A 107 -2.49 -0.21 18.34
#